data_65adc7da894876bd0e026fa6425880c2
#
_entry.id   65adc7da894876bd0e026fa6425880c2
#
_cell.length_a   1.000
_cell.length_b   1.000
_cell.length_c   1.000
_cell.angle_alpha   90.00
_cell.angle_beta   90.00
_cell.angle_gamma   90.00
#
_symmetry.space_group_name_H-M   'P 1'
#
loop_
_entity.id
_entity.type
_entity.pdbx_description
1 polymer ?
#
loop_
_entity_poly.entity_id
_entity_poly.type
_entity_poly.pdbx_seq_one_letter_code
_entity_poly.pdbx_strand_id
1 'polypeptide(L)'
;MMELALLKTLLSKDFYDQHKGIRCPDKIFTKDVRKIKQALDAGMETYGGDLSVSDLQAVFNRINASMTTATRTAYEDLFKRIEIAEPIKGEIAEDTLSQLFQQHVGDLVANLGFDFVNGAENSLEPLRQLLEEYKDDFTPNTRIEWDDHSFDTVLALSKEESKWRINIPPLADRVEGVSGGHFIVVGARPNTGKTS
;
A
#
# COMPACT_ATOMS: atom_id res chain seq x y z
N MET A 1 1.01 -21.46 8.09
CA MET A 1 1.25 -20.91 9.44
C MET A 1 1.42 -19.40 9.41
N MET A 2 2.07 -18.84 8.40
CA MET A 2 2.33 -17.39 8.28
C MET A 2 1.05 -16.52 8.26
N GLU A 3 0.01 -16.94 7.52
CA GLU A 3 -1.27 -16.22 7.45
C GLU A 3 -1.96 -16.06 8.82
N LEU A 4 -1.88 -17.08 9.68
CA LEU A 4 -2.50 -17.04 11.02
C LEU A 4 -1.74 -16.08 11.95
N ALA A 5 -0.42 -16.05 11.86
CA ALA A 5 0.41 -15.12 12.61
C ALA A 5 0.18 -13.67 12.15
N LEU A 6 0.02 -13.46 10.83
CA LEU A 6 -0.33 -12.17 10.27
C LEU A 6 -1.74 -11.71 10.72
N LEU A 7 -2.72 -12.62 10.70
CA LEU A 7 -4.06 -12.34 11.22
C LEU A 7 -4.00 -11.92 12.70
N LYS A 8 -3.15 -12.57 13.50
CA LYS A 8 -2.95 -12.20 14.91
C LYS A 8 -2.33 -10.81 15.04
N THR A 9 -1.41 -10.43 14.17
CA THR A 9 -0.85 -9.07 14.16
C THR A 9 -1.90 -8.03 13.78
N LEU A 10 -2.79 -8.35 12.84
CA LEU A 10 -3.92 -7.49 12.43
C LEU A 10 -4.99 -7.28 13.53
N LEU A 11 -4.92 -8.00 14.66
CA LEU A 11 -5.81 -7.75 15.81
C LEU A 11 -5.46 -6.44 16.53
N SER A 12 -4.24 -5.91 16.36
CA SER A 12 -3.88 -4.57 16.83
C SER A 12 -4.52 -3.53 15.92
N LYS A 13 -5.27 -2.61 16.51
CA LYS A 13 -5.98 -1.54 15.80
C LYS A 13 -5.02 -0.64 15.02
N ASP A 14 -3.90 -0.28 15.63
CA ASP A 14 -2.90 0.59 15.01
C ASP A 14 -2.32 -0.05 13.74
N PHE A 15 -1.94 -1.33 13.82
CA PHE A 15 -1.43 -2.06 12.66
C PHE A 15 -2.51 -2.28 11.60
N TYR A 16 -3.73 -2.58 12.02
CA TYR A 16 -4.87 -2.75 11.12
C TYR A 16 -5.16 -1.47 10.32
N ASP A 17 -5.24 -0.31 10.99
CA ASP A 17 -5.57 0.96 10.35
C ASP A 17 -4.50 1.43 9.35
N GLN A 18 -3.25 1.06 9.58
CA GLN A 18 -2.15 1.33 8.65
C GLN A 18 -2.22 0.48 7.38
N HIS A 19 -2.79 -0.73 7.46
CA HIS A 19 -2.70 -1.74 6.39
C HIS A 19 -4.06 -2.19 5.84
N LYS A 20 -5.17 -1.63 6.32
CA LYS A 20 -6.52 -1.98 5.82
C LYS A 20 -6.72 -1.56 4.36
N GLY A 21 -7.69 -2.18 3.71
CA GLY A 21 -8.08 -1.82 2.34
C GLY A 21 -7.16 -2.42 1.29
N ILE A 22 -6.61 -1.58 0.39
CA ILE A 22 -5.84 -2.02 -0.78
C ILE A 22 -4.59 -2.83 -0.39
N ARG A 23 -3.95 -2.48 0.72
CA ARG A 23 -2.73 -3.15 1.17
C ARG A 23 -2.93 -4.54 1.76
N CYS A 24 -4.12 -4.84 2.23
CA CYS A 24 -4.47 -6.13 2.80
C CYS A 24 -5.79 -6.65 2.21
N PRO A 25 -5.85 -6.90 0.89
CA PRO A 25 -7.06 -7.42 0.27
C PRO A 25 -7.36 -8.83 0.77
N ASP A 26 -8.63 -9.16 0.89
CA ASP A 26 -9.09 -10.49 1.34
C ASP A 26 -8.50 -11.65 0.55
N LYS A 27 -8.20 -11.42 -0.72
CA LYS A 27 -7.75 -12.46 -1.66
C LYS A 27 -6.33 -12.97 -1.40
N ILE A 28 -5.53 -12.26 -0.62
CA ILE A 28 -4.19 -12.74 -0.23
C ILE A 28 -4.27 -13.90 0.77
N PHE A 29 -5.42 -14.10 1.41
CA PHE A 29 -5.65 -15.17 2.36
C PHE A 29 -6.32 -16.39 1.73
N THR A 30 -6.00 -17.57 2.25
CA THR A 30 -6.71 -18.80 1.90
C THR A 30 -8.19 -18.69 2.24
N LYS A 31 -9.04 -19.46 1.57
CA LYS A 31 -10.51 -19.37 1.64
C LYS A 31 -11.05 -19.34 3.07
N ASP A 32 -10.51 -20.17 3.96
CA ASP A 32 -11.00 -20.25 5.35
C ASP A 32 -10.48 -19.10 6.20
N VAL A 33 -9.22 -18.71 6.03
CA VAL A 33 -8.60 -17.57 6.70
C VAL A 33 -9.25 -16.26 6.24
N ARG A 34 -9.63 -16.15 4.97
CA ARG A 34 -10.37 -15.02 4.41
C ARG A 34 -11.69 -14.74 5.13
N LYS A 35 -12.45 -15.79 5.47
CA LYS A 35 -13.70 -15.60 6.23
C LYS A 35 -13.44 -15.06 7.64
N ILE A 36 -12.34 -15.48 8.27
CA ILE A 36 -11.93 -14.94 9.57
C ILE A 36 -11.48 -13.48 9.41
N LYS A 37 -10.75 -13.14 8.34
CA LYS A 37 -10.35 -11.75 8.02
C LYS A 37 -11.58 -10.85 7.83
N GLN A 38 -12.61 -11.30 7.12
CA GLN A 38 -13.86 -10.55 6.96
C GLN A 38 -14.57 -10.31 8.30
N ALA A 39 -14.53 -11.27 9.22
CA ALA A 39 -15.04 -11.07 10.57
C ALA A 39 -14.18 -10.09 11.38
N LEU A 40 -12.86 -10.09 11.16
CA LEU A 40 -11.94 -9.10 11.72
C LEU A 40 -12.29 -7.70 11.25
N ASP A 41 -12.48 -7.50 9.94
CA ASP A 41 -12.84 -6.20 9.37
C ASP A 41 -14.14 -5.67 9.98
N ALA A 42 -15.17 -6.50 10.01
CA ALA A 42 -16.46 -6.15 10.64
C ALA A 42 -16.32 -5.85 12.13
N GLY A 43 -15.44 -6.55 12.85
CA GLY A 43 -15.13 -6.32 14.25
C GLY A 43 -14.42 -4.99 14.46
N MET A 44 -13.39 -4.70 13.68
CA MET A 44 -12.63 -3.45 13.75
C MET A 44 -13.48 -2.23 13.42
N GLU A 45 -14.37 -2.33 12.43
CA GLU A 45 -15.32 -1.27 12.09
C GLU A 45 -16.35 -1.03 13.18
N THR A 46 -16.82 -2.10 13.83
CA THR A 46 -17.89 -2.00 14.84
C THR A 46 -17.39 -1.51 16.19
N TYR A 47 -16.24 -2.01 16.63
CA TYR A 47 -15.77 -1.79 18.01
C TYR A 47 -14.63 -0.78 18.11
N GLY A 48 -13.89 -0.54 17.04
CA GLY A 48 -12.93 0.55 16.93
C GLY A 48 -11.69 0.46 17.81
N GLY A 49 -11.41 -0.69 18.44
CA GLY A 49 -10.27 -0.95 19.32
C GLY A 49 -9.56 -2.25 18.99
N ASP A 50 -8.49 -2.55 19.73
CA ASP A 50 -7.80 -3.84 19.66
C ASP A 50 -8.78 -4.97 19.95
N LEU A 51 -8.68 -6.05 19.19
CA LEU A 51 -9.49 -7.25 19.38
C LEU A 51 -8.63 -8.38 19.94
N SER A 52 -9.17 -9.11 20.90
CA SER A 52 -8.61 -10.40 21.29
C SER A 52 -9.06 -11.50 20.30
N VAL A 53 -8.37 -12.65 20.32
CA VAL A 53 -8.78 -13.80 19.49
C VAL A 53 -10.19 -14.28 19.89
N SER A 54 -10.54 -14.20 21.17
CA SER A 54 -11.90 -14.52 21.67
C SER A 54 -12.97 -13.54 21.16
N ASP A 55 -12.64 -12.23 21.08
CA ASP A 55 -13.55 -11.24 20.51
C ASP A 55 -13.79 -11.50 19.03
N LEU A 56 -12.70 -11.77 18.28
CA LEU A 56 -12.79 -12.13 16.87
C LEU A 56 -13.63 -13.38 16.65
N GLN A 57 -13.46 -14.40 17.49
CA GLN A 57 -14.26 -15.63 17.43
C GLN A 57 -15.75 -15.35 17.72
N ALA A 58 -16.06 -14.48 18.67
CA ALA A 58 -17.43 -14.07 18.97
C ALA A 58 -18.07 -13.33 17.78
N VAL A 59 -17.34 -12.38 17.17
CA VAL A 59 -17.78 -11.67 15.94
C VAL A 59 -18.01 -12.66 14.79
N PHE A 60 -17.06 -13.57 14.57
CA PHE A 60 -17.15 -14.58 13.54
C PHE A 60 -18.38 -15.47 13.70
N ASN A 61 -18.64 -15.97 14.91
CA ASN A 61 -19.77 -16.81 15.20
C ASN A 61 -21.11 -16.07 15.01
N ARG A 62 -21.15 -14.77 15.35
CA ARG A 62 -22.33 -13.92 15.16
C ARG A 62 -22.66 -13.76 13.66
N ILE A 63 -21.63 -13.47 12.82
CA ILE A 63 -21.81 -13.27 11.38
C ILE A 63 -22.19 -14.58 10.69
N ASN A 64 -21.65 -15.69 11.18
CA ASN A 64 -21.79 -17.01 10.57
C ASN A 64 -22.68 -17.95 11.39
N ALA A 65 -23.78 -17.46 11.96
CA ALA A 65 -24.66 -18.21 12.85
C ALA A 65 -25.28 -19.48 12.20
N SER A 66 -25.44 -19.48 10.87
CA SER A 66 -26.06 -20.58 10.11
C SER A 66 -25.10 -21.72 9.74
N MET A 67 -23.84 -21.68 10.22
CA MET A 67 -22.88 -22.74 9.90
C MET A 67 -23.25 -24.08 10.52
N THR A 68 -22.92 -25.17 9.79
CA THR A 68 -23.06 -26.54 10.31
C THR A 68 -22.08 -26.79 11.46
N THR A 69 -22.42 -27.74 12.32
CA THR A 69 -21.59 -28.11 13.48
C THR A 69 -20.17 -28.53 13.04
N ALA A 70 -20.07 -29.33 11.99
CA ALA A 70 -18.77 -29.79 11.46
C ALA A 70 -17.88 -28.62 11.00
N THR A 71 -18.46 -27.65 10.28
CA THR A 71 -17.76 -26.44 9.84
C THR A 71 -17.33 -25.58 11.03
N ARG A 72 -18.20 -25.47 12.04
CA ARG A 72 -17.89 -24.71 13.27
C ARG A 72 -16.69 -25.28 13.99
N THR A 73 -16.65 -26.62 14.19
CA THR A 73 -15.51 -27.29 14.82
C THR A 73 -14.21 -27.04 14.07
N ALA A 74 -14.23 -27.06 12.72
CA ALA A 74 -13.05 -26.75 11.92
C ALA A 74 -12.54 -25.32 12.15
N TYR A 75 -13.44 -24.34 12.26
CA TYR A 75 -13.05 -22.97 12.57
C TYR A 75 -12.58 -22.79 14.03
N GLU A 76 -13.16 -23.48 14.99
CA GLU A 76 -12.68 -23.50 16.37
C GLU A 76 -11.22 -23.97 16.45
N ASP A 77 -10.85 -24.97 15.67
CA ASP A 77 -9.47 -25.42 15.60
C ASP A 77 -8.54 -24.39 14.91
N LEU A 78 -9.03 -23.65 13.92
CA LEU A 78 -8.29 -22.52 13.35
C LEU A 78 -8.09 -21.38 14.37
N PHE A 79 -9.11 -21.04 15.15
CA PHE A 79 -8.99 -20.03 16.22
C PHE A 79 -7.99 -20.43 17.30
N LYS A 80 -7.98 -21.70 17.75
CA LYS A 80 -6.95 -22.21 18.65
C LYS A 80 -5.53 -22.05 18.06
N ARG A 81 -5.40 -22.32 16.77
CA ARG A 81 -4.09 -22.13 16.08
C ARG A 81 -3.70 -20.66 15.98
N ILE A 82 -4.64 -19.74 15.78
CA ILE A 82 -4.38 -18.30 15.82
C ILE A 82 -3.97 -17.88 17.24
N GLU A 83 -4.60 -18.42 18.27
CA GLU A 83 -4.28 -18.10 19.67
C GLU A 83 -2.86 -18.52 20.04
N ILE A 84 -2.41 -19.70 19.59
CA ILE A 84 -1.06 -20.23 19.83
C ILE A 84 -0.01 -19.53 18.96
N ALA A 85 -0.41 -19.03 17.77
CA ALA A 85 0.52 -18.37 16.87
C ALA A 85 1.14 -17.13 17.55
N GLU A 86 2.43 -16.92 17.38
CA GLU A 86 3.08 -15.69 17.81
C GLU A 86 2.80 -14.58 16.79
N PRO A 87 2.45 -13.36 17.23
CA PRO A 87 2.30 -12.23 16.33
C PRO A 87 3.66 -11.92 15.67
N ILE A 88 3.62 -11.58 14.39
CA ILE A 88 4.81 -11.19 13.65
C ILE A 88 5.20 -9.77 14.09
N LYS A 89 6.50 -9.51 14.25
CA LYS A 89 6.98 -8.13 14.53
C LYS A 89 6.55 -7.18 13.41
N GLY A 90 6.22 -5.93 13.76
CA GLY A 90 5.64 -4.97 12.84
C GLY A 90 6.34 -4.86 11.49
N GLU A 91 7.66 -4.63 11.46
CA GLU A 91 8.46 -4.55 10.23
C GLU A 91 8.38 -5.82 9.37
N ILE A 92 8.48 -7.00 10.01
CA ILE A 92 8.38 -8.29 9.30
C ILE A 92 6.96 -8.52 8.80
N ALA A 93 5.94 -8.05 9.53
CA ALA A 93 4.55 -8.15 9.12
C ALA A 93 4.28 -7.26 7.90
N GLU A 94 4.84 -6.05 7.86
CA GLU A 94 4.78 -5.14 6.72
C GLU A 94 5.43 -5.75 5.47
N ASP A 95 6.63 -6.28 5.60
CA ASP A 95 7.33 -6.98 4.51
C ASP A 95 6.52 -8.19 4.02
N THR A 96 5.95 -8.96 4.95
CA THR A 96 5.11 -10.12 4.64
C THR A 96 3.85 -9.71 3.89
N LEU A 97 3.16 -8.66 4.35
CA LEU A 97 1.99 -8.10 3.65
C LEU A 97 2.35 -7.61 2.26
N SER A 98 3.43 -6.85 2.15
CA SER A 98 3.93 -6.34 0.87
C SER A 98 4.23 -7.47 -0.11
N GLN A 99 4.89 -8.53 0.35
CA GLN A 99 5.19 -9.70 -0.48
C GLN A 99 3.93 -10.44 -0.92
N LEU A 100 2.98 -10.68 -0.01
CA LEU A 100 1.70 -11.32 -0.34
C LEU A 100 0.87 -10.48 -1.30
N PHE A 101 0.87 -9.17 -1.11
CA PHE A 101 0.21 -8.22 -1.99
C PHE A 101 0.84 -8.24 -3.40
N GLN A 102 2.16 -8.18 -3.49
CA GLN A 102 2.87 -8.29 -4.78
C GLN A 102 2.59 -9.60 -5.49
N GLN A 103 2.56 -10.73 -4.77
CA GLN A 103 2.19 -12.02 -5.34
C GLN A 103 0.75 -12.00 -5.87
N HIS A 104 -0.19 -11.45 -5.10
CA HIS A 104 -1.58 -11.33 -5.53
C HIS A 104 -1.73 -10.49 -6.80
N VAL A 105 -1.07 -9.33 -6.86
CA VAL A 105 -1.08 -8.48 -8.06
C VAL A 105 -0.40 -9.18 -9.24
N GLY A 106 0.72 -9.86 -9.00
CA GLY A 106 1.40 -10.66 -10.02
C GLY A 106 0.49 -11.73 -10.61
N ASP A 107 -0.27 -12.45 -9.78
CA ASP A 107 -1.25 -13.44 -10.22
C ASP A 107 -2.37 -12.82 -11.06
N LEU A 108 -2.88 -11.64 -10.67
CA LEU A 108 -3.90 -10.92 -11.44
C LEU A 108 -3.36 -10.47 -12.80
N VAL A 109 -2.16 -9.90 -12.83
CA VAL A 109 -1.49 -9.47 -14.07
C VAL A 109 -1.25 -10.67 -14.99
N ALA A 110 -0.77 -11.80 -14.45
CA ALA A 110 -0.52 -13.02 -15.22
C ALA A 110 -1.83 -13.56 -15.83
N ASN A 111 -2.92 -13.60 -15.06
CA ASN A 111 -4.21 -14.08 -15.53
C ASN A 111 -4.76 -13.17 -16.64
N LEU A 112 -4.75 -11.83 -16.44
CA LEU A 112 -5.20 -10.87 -17.46
C LEU A 112 -4.31 -10.92 -18.73
N GLY A 113 -2.99 -11.10 -18.55
CA GLY A 113 -2.07 -11.28 -19.67
C GLY A 113 -2.34 -12.56 -20.45
N PHE A 114 -2.66 -13.66 -19.76
CA PHE A 114 -3.04 -14.92 -20.37
C PHE A 114 -4.37 -14.81 -21.15
N ASP A 115 -5.36 -14.14 -20.58
CA ASP A 115 -6.64 -13.85 -21.23
C ASP A 115 -6.43 -13.02 -22.51
N PHE A 116 -5.54 -12.03 -22.46
CA PHE A 116 -5.17 -11.23 -23.63
C PHE A 116 -4.55 -12.07 -24.74
N VAL A 117 -3.60 -12.95 -24.40
CA VAL A 117 -2.93 -13.84 -25.39
C VAL A 117 -3.93 -14.81 -26.03
N ASN A 118 -4.95 -15.24 -25.28
CA ASN A 118 -6.02 -16.12 -25.78
C ASN A 118 -7.13 -15.37 -26.56
N GLY A 119 -6.96 -14.07 -26.77
CA GLY A 119 -7.89 -13.27 -27.57
C GLY A 119 -9.19 -12.90 -26.85
N ALA A 120 -9.19 -12.89 -25.50
CA ALA A 120 -10.32 -12.38 -24.75
C ALA A 120 -10.48 -10.88 -25.02
N GLU A 121 -11.64 -10.52 -25.56
CA GLU A 121 -11.99 -9.11 -25.80
C GLU A 121 -11.99 -8.35 -24.48
N ASN A 122 -11.35 -7.17 -24.47
CA ASN A 122 -11.27 -6.24 -23.33
C ASN A 122 -10.32 -6.63 -22.15
N SER A 123 -9.35 -7.48 -22.35
CA SER A 123 -8.38 -7.82 -21.30
C SER A 123 -7.30 -6.74 -21.06
N LEU A 124 -7.03 -5.86 -22.05
CA LEU A 124 -6.03 -4.80 -21.94
C LEU A 124 -6.43 -3.66 -21.02
N GLU A 125 -7.68 -3.22 -21.07
CA GLU A 125 -8.15 -2.10 -20.24
C GLU A 125 -8.17 -2.45 -18.74
N PRO A 126 -8.67 -3.62 -18.30
CA PRO A 126 -8.51 -4.07 -16.93
C PRO A 126 -7.06 -4.21 -16.48
N LEU A 127 -6.17 -4.67 -17.36
CA LEU A 127 -4.74 -4.77 -17.06
C LEU A 127 -4.12 -3.38 -16.83
N ARG A 128 -4.46 -2.42 -17.69
CA ARG A 128 -3.99 -1.04 -17.56
C ARG A 128 -4.50 -0.40 -16.27
N GLN A 129 -5.79 -0.53 -15.98
CA GLN A 129 -6.41 -0.02 -14.75
C GLN A 129 -5.77 -0.65 -13.51
N LEU A 130 -5.53 -1.97 -13.50
CA LEU A 130 -4.85 -2.65 -12.42
C LEU A 130 -3.45 -2.09 -12.18
N LEU A 131 -2.66 -1.89 -13.24
CA LEU A 131 -1.31 -1.35 -13.12
C LEU A 131 -1.29 0.12 -12.68
N GLU A 132 -2.27 0.92 -13.10
CA GLU A 132 -2.42 2.31 -12.65
C GLU A 132 -2.84 2.38 -11.19
N GLU A 133 -3.78 1.54 -10.76
CA GLU A 133 -4.29 1.49 -9.39
C GLU A 133 -3.20 1.08 -8.39
N TYR A 134 -2.34 0.12 -8.78
CA TYR A 134 -1.29 -0.41 -7.89
C TYR A 134 0.07 0.29 -8.03
N LYS A 135 0.21 1.23 -8.94
CA LYS A 135 1.49 1.90 -9.23
C LYS A 135 2.11 2.59 -8.02
N ASP A 136 1.29 3.21 -7.18
CA ASP A 136 1.74 3.98 -6.03
C ASP A 136 1.91 3.12 -4.76
N ASP A 137 1.26 1.94 -4.71
CA ASP A 137 1.32 1.05 -3.54
C ASP A 137 2.58 0.16 -3.50
N PHE A 138 3.33 0.07 -4.60
CA PHE A 138 4.62 -0.64 -4.63
C PHE A 138 5.80 0.18 -4.08
N THR A 139 5.65 1.47 -3.93
CA THR A 139 6.64 2.26 -3.23
C THR A 139 6.53 1.97 -1.73
N PRO A 140 7.63 1.51 -1.08
CA PRO A 140 7.64 1.47 0.37
C PRO A 140 7.19 2.85 0.82
N ASN A 141 6.24 2.85 1.75
CA ASN A 141 5.68 4.06 2.32
C ASN A 141 6.82 4.87 2.98
N THR A 142 7.60 5.57 2.20
CA THR A 142 8.12 6.82 2.65
C THR A 142 6.87 7.65 2.89
N ARG A 143 6.32 7.52 4.08
CA ARG A 143 5.38 8.46 4.64
C ARG A 143 6.01 9.80 4.31
N ILE A 144 5.50 10.46 3.29
CA ILE A 144 5.74 11.88 3.15
C ILE A 144 5.00 12.38 4.39
N GLU A 145 5.69 12.43 5.51
CA GLU A 145 5.30 13.29 6.59
C GLU A 145 5.29 14.65 5.91
N TRP A 146 4.10 15.06 5.56
CA TRP A 146 3.83 16.47 5.33
C TRP A 146 4.04 17.07 6.72
N ASP A 147 5.34 17.29 7.03
CA ASP A 147 5.69 18.13 8.15
C ASP A 147 4.87 19.40 7.93
N ASP A 148 4.09 19.79 8.92
CA ASP A 148 3.36 21.05 8.94
C ASP A 148 4.37 22.22 9.01
N HIS A 149 5.33 22.20 8.08
CA HIS A 149 6.19 23.33 7.87
C HIS A 149 5.29 24.46 7.38
N SER A 150 5.15 25.46 8.20
CA SER A 150 4.46 26.68 7.78
C SER A 150 5.07 27.13 6.45
N PHE A 151 4.26 27.71 5.57
CA PHE A 151 4.72 28.22 4.27
C PHE A 151 6.00 29.10 4.41
N ASP A 152 6.13 29.78 5.54
CA ASP A 152 7.32 30.58 5.89
C ASP A 152 8.59 29.73 6.10
N THR A 153 8.47 28.53 6.67
CA THR A 153 9.59 27.58 6.85
C THR A 153 10.03 27.00 5.50
N VAL A 154 9.09 26.64 4.64
CA VAL A 154 9.40 26.17 3.27
C VAL A 154 10.07 27.27 2.45
N LEU A 155 9.62 28.52 2.61
CA LEU A 155 10.18 29.69 1.95
C LEU A 155 11.59 30.03 2.49
N ALA A 156 11.83 29.83 3.78
CA ALA A 156 13.16 29.99 4.41
C ALA A 156 14.14 28.92 3.90
N LEU A 157 13.73 27.66 3.87
CA LEU A 157 14.53 26.55 3.35
C LEU A 157 14.85 26.74 1.85
N SER A 158 13.91 27.24 1.06
CA SER A 158 14.15 27.53 -0.37
C SER A 158 15.14 28.69 -0.60
N LYS A 159 15.34 29.56 0.40
CA LYS A 159 16.31 30.66 0.34
C LYS A 159 17.73 30.24 0.74
N GLU A 160 17.89 29.17 1.53
CA GLU A 160 19.19 28.70 2.01
C GLU A 160 19.88 27.72 1.07
N GLU A 161 19.20 27.15 0.08
CA GLU A 161 19.85 26.28 -0.90
C GLU A 161 20.87 27.06 -1.71
N SER A 162 22.08 26.52 -1.80
CA SER A 162 23.18 27.07 -2.63
C SER A 162 22.74 27.08 -4.09
N LYS A 163 22.34 28.24 -4.58
CA LYS A 163 21.92 28.44 -5.95
C LYS A 163 23.15 28.52 -6.86
N TRP A 164 23.19 27.74 -7.89
CA TRP A 164 24.21 27.88 -8.95
C TRP A 164 23.92 29.12 -9.78
N ARG A 165 24.85 30.05 -9.79
CA ARG A 165 24.71 31.27 -10.58
C ARG A 165 24.87 30.96 -12.07
N ILE A 166 23.98 31.53 -12.87
CA ILE A 166 24.08 31.47 -14.32
C ILE A 166 25.19 32.44 -14.74
N ASN A 167 26.29 31.93 -15.36
CA ASN A 167 27.43 32.75 -15.75
C ASN A 167 27.23 33.42 -17.13
N ILE A 168 26.02 33.91 -17.37
CA ILE A 168 25.67 34.71 -18.56
C ILE A 168 25.16 36.06 -18.04
N PRO A 169 25.95 37.19 -18.21
CA PRO A 169 25.64 38.44 -17.55
C PRO A 169 24.17 38.95 -17.73
N PRO A 170 23.58 38.91 -18.94
CA PRO A 170 22.21 39.38 -19.13
C PRO A 170 21.13 38.51 -18.41
N LEU A 171 21.48 37.28 -18.07
CA LEU A 171 20.56 36.36 -17.34
C LEU A 171 20.85 36.38 -15.86
N ALA A 172 22.09 36.58 -15.44
CA ALA A 172 22.49 36.63 -14.03
C ALA A 172 21.76 37.71 -13.24
N ASP A 173 21.45 38.83 -13.91
CA ASP A 173 20.73 39.96 -13.29
C ASP A 173 19.21 39.78 -13.24
N ARG A 174 18.69 38.79 -13.97
CA ARG A 174 17.25 38.56 -14.11
C ARG A 174 16.75 37.26 -13.50
N VAL A 175 17.65 36.32 -13.24
CA VAL A 175 17.34 35.00 -12.70
C VAL A 175 18.15 34.78 -11.44
N GLU A 176 17.50 34.52 -10.33
CA GLU A 176 18.14 34.36 -9.02
C GLU A 176 19.12 33.17 -8.90
N GLY A 177 19.25 32.38 -9.93
CA GLY A 177 20.07 31.17 -9.97
C GLY A 177 19.23 29.90 -10.04
N VAL A 178 19.90 28.78 -10.09
CA VAL A 178 19.30 27.45 -10.25
C VAL A 178 19.67 26.60 -9.05
N SER A 179 18.67 25.94 -8.44
CA SER A 179 18.88 25.00 -7.34
C SER A 179 18.50 23.57 -7.78
N GLY A 180 18.79 22.61 -6.92
CA GLY A 180 18.38 21.21 -7.14
C GLY A 180 16.85 21.11 -7.34
N GLY A 181 16.42 20.28 -8.28
CA GLY A 181 15.01 20.10 -8.64
C GLY A 181 14.45 21.08 -9.68
N HIS A 182 15.20 22.09 -10.11
CA HIS A 182 14.78 22.95 -11.20
C HIS A 182 14.94 22.26 -12.56
N PHE A 183 13.91 22.30 -13.38
CA PHE A 183 13.96 21.87 -14.78
C PHE A 183 14.14 23.09 -15.68
N ILE A 184 15.24 23.11 -16.47
CA ILE A 184 15.56 24.22 -17.33
C ILE A 184 15.38 23.83 -18.79
N VAL A 185 14.59 24.62 -19.52
CA VAL A 185 14.42 24.48 -20.96
C VAL A 185 15.11 25.65 -21.66
N VAL A 186 16.12 25.36 -22.47
CA VAL A 186 16.80 26.36 -23.33
C VAL A 186 16.24 26.26 -24.74
N GLY A 187 15.47 27.25 -25.13
CA GLY A 187 14.97 27.42 -26.50
C GLY A 187 15.80 28.39 -27.29
N ALA A 188 16.17 28.05 -28.52
CA ALA A 188 16.78 28.94 -29.46
C ALA A 188 16.26 28.71 -30.89
N ARG A 189 16.28 29.77 -31.72
CA ARG A 189 15.96 29.62 -33.13
C ARG A 189 17.02 28.74 -33.83
N PRO A 190 16.68 28.04 -34.90
CA PRO A 190 17.66 27.32 -35.69
C PRO A 190 18.84 28.23 -36.10
N ASN A 191 20.06 27.73 -36.04
CA ASN A 191 21.32 28.45 -36.42
C ASN A 191 21.70 29.65 -35.53
N THR A 192 21.23 29.72 -34.27
CA THR A 192 21.60 30.80 -33.33
C THR A 192 22.59 30.36 -32.26
N GLY A 193 23.38 29.30 -32.49
CA GLY A 193 24.44 28.88 -31.57
C GLY A 193 24.00 28.18 -30.29
N LYS A 194 22.84 27.51 -30.30
CA LYS A 194 22.33 26.72 -29.17
C LYS A 194 23.26 25.58 -28.74
N THR A 195 24.01 25.06 -29.71
CA THR A 195 25.02 24.01 -29.55
C THR A 195 26.31 24.50 -30.14
N SER A 196 27.18 25.04 -29.33
CA SER A 196 28.61 25.32 -29.67
C SER A 196 29.48 24.48 -28.73
#